data_454f0ae34e64ce253eb52e77d5f2ccf8
#
_entry.id   454f0ae34e64ce253eb52e77d5f2ccf8
#
_cell.length_a   1.000
_cell.length_b   1.000
_cell.length_c   1.000
_cell.angle_alpha   90.00
_cell.angle_beta   90.00
_cell.angle_gamma   90.00
#
_symmetry.space_group_name_H-M   'P 1'
#
loop_
_entity.id
_entity.type
_entity.pdbx_description
1 polymer ?
#
loop_
_entity_poly.entity_id
_entity_poly.type
_entity_poly.pdbx_seq_one_letter_code
_entity_poly.pdbx_strand_id
1 'polypeptide(L)'
;MSNKRLLFIPVSSPQGIGEYMRSLLLAQSLESECLGSLTIHFVLNKHTNYAKNCPYDTTLLERSATKERDKVCEVIADFKPDIVIFDCAGRAAHMKAAKKVGAKVVFISQHAKKRAKGLKLNRINLIDSHWVVQPDYCIEPLSWAEKAKIDMFSLAMPKNVGPYIAFSSACDTKQVLKKYQLDKQGYFIVSAGSGGHVLDNQNCADVFFAAAEQISLQTGLKAVVVFGPNYNKALPVSNTVINLDTLENSEFLSLMEQAKFALLSAGDTLLQAIAVKTPAVACAISKDQTQRLASCATTGVVIKANFEIEDIINKASALLIEPHFNQLLEKYSLLESAHSYEEITQGVKSMLMVADR
;
A
#
# COMPACT_ATOMS: atom_id res chain seq x y z
N MET A 1 12.42 -30.84 1.51
CA MET A 1 11.98 -29.81 0.54
C MET A 1 13.19 -28.95 0.22
N SER A 2 13.42 -28.64 -1.08
CA SER A 2 14.52 -27.77 -1.48
C SER A 2 14.30 -26.36 -0.92
N ASN A 3 15.37 -25.68 -0.55
CA ASN A 3 15.30 -24.28 -0.11
C ASN A 3 14.86 -23.39 -1.27
N LYS A 4 13.69 -22.75 -1.17
CA LYS A 4 13.13 -21.89 -2.23
C LYS A 4 13.62 -20.45 -2.08
N ARG A 5 13.95 -19.81 -3.18
CA ARG A 5 14.59 -18.49 -3.25
C ARG A 5 13.64 -17.47 -3.85
N LEU A 6 13.27 -16.47 -3.06
CA LEU A 6 12.39 -15.38 -3.45
C LEU A 6 13.17 -14.07 -3.56
N LEU A 7 13.02 -13.38 -4.68
CA LEU A 7 13.64 -12.08 -4.93
C LEU A 7 12.56 -11.00 -5.05
N PHE A 8 12.56 -10.06 -4.11
CA PHE A 8 11.66 -8.92 -4.10
C PHE A 8 12.32 -7.66 -4.68
N ILE A 9 11.70 -7.08 -5.68
CA ILE A 9 12.17 -5.87 -6.37
C ILE A 9 11.04 -4.83 -6.40
N PRO A 10 10.77 -4.14 -5.27
CA PRO A 10 9.82 -3.02 -5.25
C PRO A 10 10.41 -1.79 -5.92
N VAL A 11 9.55 -0.92 -6.46
CA VAL A 11 9.96 0.47 -6.70
C VAL A 11 10.28 1.10 -5.36
N SER A 12 11.47 1.64 -5.23
CA SER A 12 11.93 2.30 -4.01
C SER A 12 12.37 3.73 -4.30
N SER A 13 11.83 4.67 -3.54
CA SER A 13 12.15 6.08 -3.63
C SER A 13 12.13 6.73 -2.25
N PRO A 14 12.88 7.83 -2.03
CA PRO A 14 12.86 8.53 -0.75
C PRO A 14 11.50 9.08 -0.33
N GLN A 15 10.60 9.34 -1.29
CA GLN A 15 9.28 9.93 -1.03
C GLN A 15 8.17 8.90 -0.77
N GLY A 16 8.36 7.64 -1.21
CA GLY A 16 7.34 6.61 -1.13
C GLY A 16 7.83 5.34 -0.45
N ILE A 17 6.99 4.72 0.36
CA ILE A 17 7.28 3.49 1.09
C ILE A 17 6.28 2.36 0.77
N GLY A 18 5.18 2.66 0.10
CA GLY A 18 4.05 1.73 -0.07
C GLY A 18 4.42 0.42 -0.76
N GLU A 19 5.18 0.45 -1.84
CA GLU A 19 5.62 -0.75 -2.56
C GLU A 19 6.58 -1.61 -1.71
N TYR A 20 7.46 -0.97 -0.93
CA TYR A 20 8.33 -1.68 0.00
C TYR A 20 7.52 -2.35 1.12
N MET A 21 6.63 -1.62 1.77
CA MET A 21 5.81 -2.16 2.86
C MET A 21 4.95 -3.33 2.41
N ARG A 22 4.34 -3.25 1.23
CA ARG A 22 3.57 -4.34 0.64
C ARG A 22 4.45 -5.56 0.37
N SER A 23 5.62 -5.36 -0.22
CA SER A 23 6.59 -6.44 -0.47
C SER A 23 7.10 -7.06 0.83
N LEU A 24 7.34 -6.25 1.88
CA LEU A 24 7.77 -6.73 3.19
C LEU A 24 6.69 -7.58 3.85
N LEU A 25 5.45 -7.12 3.88
CA LEU A 25 4.32 -7.87 4.45
C LEU A 25 4.10 -9.20 3.70
N LEU A 26 4.22 -9.20 2.37
CA LEU A 26 4.13 -10.44 1.58
C LEU A 26 5.28 -11.40 1.90
N ALA A 27 6.49 -10.89 2.06
CA ALA A 27 7.65 -11.70 2.43
C ALA A 27 7.46 -12.36 3.81
N GLN A 28 7.03 -11.58 4.80
CA GLN A 28 6.75 -12.06 6.16
C GLN A 28 5.62 -13.09 6.18
N SER A 29 4.57 -12.90 5.39
CA SER A 29 3.48 -13.87 5.26
C SER A 29 3.95 -15.18 4.67
N LEU A 30 4.72 -15.13 3.59
CA LEU A 30 5.25 -16.33 2.96
C LEU A 30 6.21 -17.09 3.88
N GLU A 31 7.04 -16.38 4.64
CA GLU A 31 7.94 -16.98 5.62
C GLU A 31 7.17 -17.69 6.75
N SER A 32 6.12 -17.06 7.28
CA SER A 32 5.30 -17.63 8.35
C SER A 32 4.44 -18.82 7.89
N GLU A 33 3.96 -18.82 6.65
CA GLU A 33 3.07 -19.85 6.12
C GLU A 33 3.82 -21.01 5.43
N CYS A 34 5.02 -20.76 4.94
CA CYS A 34 5.85 -21.80 4.34
C CYS A 34 6.72 -22.44 5.43
N LEU A 35 6.28 -23.53 6.03
CA LEU A 35 7.02 -24.33 7.03
C LEU A 35 8.34 -24.93 6.50
N GLY A 36 8.78 -24.55 5.32
CA GLY A 36 10.03 -24.92 4.68
C GLY A 36 11.03 -23.78 4.66
N SER A 37 12.26 -24.06 4.31
CA SER A 37 13.31 -23.05 4.18
C SER A 37 13.03 -22.13 2.99
N LEU A 38 12.71 -20.88 3.26
CA LEU A 38 12.72 -19.79 2.27
C LEU A 38 13.99 -18.97 2.43
N THR A 39 14.64 -18.65 1.31
CA THR A 39 15.67 -17.61 1.28
C THR A 39 15.07 -16.39 0.58
N ILE A 40 14.87 -15.32 1.33
CA ILE A 40 14.28 -14.08 0.85
C ILE A 40 15.36 -13.02 0.68
N HIS A 41 15.35 -12.32 -0.47
CA HIS A 41 16.28 -11.26 -0.77
C HIS A 41 15.58 -10.06 -1.37
N PHE A 42 15.99 -8.85 -0.97
CA PHE A 42 15.43 -7.59 -1.46
C PHE A 42 16.43 -6.81 -2.31
N VAL A 43 15.94 -6.09 -3.31
CA VAL A 43 16.72 -5.11 -4.08
C VAL A 43 16.14 -3.73 -3.84
N LEU A 44 16.85 -2.88 -3.11
CA LEU A 44 16.37 -1.58 -2.64
C LEU A 44 17.30 -0.44 -3.04
N ASN A 45 16.76 0.78 -3.08
CA ASN A 45 17.55 1.99 -3.21
C ASN A 45 18.18 2.36 -1.86
N LYS A 46 19.50 2.49 -1.79
CA LYS A 46 20.26 2.80 -0.57
C LYS A 46 19.93 4.13 0.08
N HIS A 47 19.33 5.06 -0.68
CA HIS A 47 18.97 6.39 -0.19
C HIS A 47 17.58 6.45 0.43
N THR A 48 16.93 5.30 0.64
CA THR A 48 15.65 5.22 1.36
C THR A 48 15.89 4.92 2.84
N ASN A 49 15.12 5.55 3.72
CA ASN A 49 15.28 5.39 5.17
C ASN A 49 15.04 3.94 5.63
N TYR A 50 14.14 3.22 4.94
CA TYR A 50 13.77 1.84 5.28
C TYR A 50 14.76 0.77 4.77
N ALA A 51 15.66 1.11 3.85
CA ALA A 51 16.58 0.11 3.28
C ALA A 51 17.54 -0.47 4.31
N LYS A 52 17.94 0.33 5.32
CA LYS A 52 18.82 -0.10 6.41
C LYS A 52 18.11 -0.97 7.44
N ASN A 53 16.80 -0.88 7.51
CA ASN A 53 15.96 -1.58 8.51
C ASN A 53 15.21 -2.77 7.88
N CYS A 54 15.53 -3.16 6.65
CA CYS A 54 14.96 -4.35 6.04
C CYS A 54 15.45 -5.59 6.80
N PRO A 55 14.54 -6.46 7.31
CA PRO A 55 14.92 -7.65 8.08
C PRO A 55 15.51 -8.78 7.23
N TYR A 56 15.51 -8.64 5.91
CA TYR A 56 15.99 -9.63 4.96
C TYR A 56 17.30 -9.20 4.31
N ASP A 57 18.05 -10.16 3.77
CA ASP A 57 19.22 -9.88 2.96
C ASP A 57 18.88 -8.91 1.82
N THR A 58 19.74 -7.93 1.61
CA THR A 58 19.42 -6.83 0.71
C THR A 58 20.59 -6.43 -0.18
N THR A 59 20.33 -6.31 -1.47
CA THR A 59 21.24 -5.61 -2.40
C THR A 59 20.81 -4.15 -2.50
N LEU A 60 21.72 -3.25 -2.14
CA LEU A 60 21.51 -1.80 -2.19
C LEU A 60 21.99 -1.23 -3.53
N LEU A 61 21.09 -0.52 -4.20
CA LEU A 61 21.34 0.18 -5.47
C LEU A 61 21.51 1.68 -5.23
N GLU A 62 22.29 2.35 -6.11
CA GLU A 62 22.43 3.81 -6.10
C GLU A 62 21.12 4.53 -6.47
N ARG A 63 20.31 3.92 -7.31
CA ARG A 63 19.05 4.45 -7.80
C ARG A 63 17.95 3.37 -7.71
N SER A 64 16.73 3.75 -8.01
CA SER A 64 15.64 2.78 -8.13
C SER A 64 15.98 1.66 -9.13
N ALA A 65 15.59 0.43 -8.83
CA ALA A 65 15.81 -0.75 -9.67
C ALA A 65 15.43 -0.54 -11.15
N THR A 66 14.44 0.29 -11.43
CA THR A 66 14.07 0.64 -12.82
C THR A 66 15.12 1.45 -13.57
N LYS A 67 16.10 2.02 -12.88
CA LYS A 67 17.20 2.83 -13.45
C LYS A 67 18.55 2.12 -13.42
N GLU A 68 18.66 0.96 -12.77
CA GLU A 68 19.87 0.15 -12.58
C GLU A 68 19.76 -1.20 -13.31
N ARG A 69 19.56 -1.13 -14.64
CA ARG A 69 19.25 -2.31 -15.46
C ARG A 69 20.23 -3.45 -15.27
N ASP A 70 21.52 -3.18 -15.45
CA ASP A 70 22.53 -4.22 -15.53
C ASP A 70 22.80 -4.82 -14.15
N LYS A 71 22.85 -3.98 -13.11
CA LYS A 71 23.01 -4.41 -11.73
C LYS A 71 21.87 -5.34 -11.27
N VAL A 72 20.63 -5.01 -11.61
CA VAL A 72 19.47 -5.88 -11.28
C VAL A 72 19.55 -7.20 -12.03
N CYS A 73 20.00 -7.20 -13.30
CA CYS A 73 20.21 -8.44 -14.06
C CYS A 73 21.30 -9.32 -13.44
N GLU A 74 22.40 -8.73 -12.96
CA GLU A 74 23.47 -9.43 -12.22
C GLU A 74 22.93 -10.08 -10.95
N VAL A 75 22.20 -9.32 -10.11
CA VAL A 75 21.60 -9.85 -8.90
C VAL A 75 20.69 -11.04 -9.19
N ILE A 76 19.86 -10.97 -10.24
CA ILE A 76 19.00 -12.09 -10.64
C ILE A 76 19.82 -13.30 -11.06
N ALA A 77 20.90 -13.10 -11.83
CA ALA A 77 21.75 -14.17 -12.32
C ALA A 77 22.54 -14.87 -11.20
N ASP A 78 23.02 -14.10 -10.21
CA ASP A 78 23.82 -14.61 -9.09
C ASP A 78 22.93 -15.27 -8.04
N PHE A 79 21.83 -14.62 -7.69
CA PHE A 79 20.88 -15.13 -6.69
C PHE A 79 20.11 -16.33 -7.19
N LYS A 80 19.83 -16.47 -8.50
CA LYS A 80 19.07 -17.57 -9.13
C LYS A 80 17.77 -17.85 -8.39
N PRO A 81 16.82 -16.90 -8.32
CA PRO A 81 15.57 -17.07 -7.61
C PRO A 81 14.66 -18.11 -8.28
N ASP A 82 13.80 -18.77 -7.49
CA ASP A 82 12.65 -19.54 -8.01
C ASP A 82 11.53 -18.59 -8.46
N ILE A 83 11.32 -17.50 -7.72
CA ILE A 83 10.33 -16.47 -8.07
C ILE A 83 10.94 -15.08 -7.92
N VAL A 84 10.70 -14.20 -8.90
CA VAL A 84 10.98 -12.77 -8.81
C VAL A 84 9.67 -12.00 -8.72
N ILE A 85 9.52 -11.19 -7.69
CA ILE A 85 8.35 -10.34 -7.44
C ILE A 85 8.70 -8.89 -7.74
N PHE A 86 8.17 -8.37 -8.84
CA PHE A 86 8.33 -6.96 -9.23
C PHE A 86 7.12 -6.16 -8.76
N ASP A 87 7.28 -5.37 -7.71
CA ASP A 87 6.21 -4.47 -7.26
C ASP A 87 6.37 -3.09 -7.89
N CYS A 88 5.50 -2.79 -8.84
CA CYS A 88 5.54 -1.57 -9.66
C CYS A 88 6.86 -1.34 -10.42
N ALA A 89 7.87 -2.19 -10.20
CA ALA A 89 9.20 -2.22 -10.80
C ALA A 89 9.23 -3.14 -12.04
N GLY A 90 10.41 -3.53 -12.44
CA GLY A 90 10.63 -4.49 -13.53
C GLY A 90 10.67 -3.85 -14.91
N ARG A 91 11.73 -4.14 -15.62
CA ARG A 91 11.91 -3.87 -17.07
C ARG A 91 11.92 -5.19 -17.81
N ALA A 92 11.66 -5.16 -19.11
CA ALA A 92 11.73 -6.37 -19.94
C ALA A 92 13.09 -7.12 -19.80
N ALA A 93 14.19 -6.39 -19.64
CA ALA A 93 15.52 -7.00 -19.42
C ALA A 93 15.59 -7.78 -18.11
N HIS A 94 15.04 -7.24 -17.00
CA HIS A 94 14.99 -7.92 -15.69
C HIS A 94 14.14 -9.19 -15.77
N MET A 95 12.96 -9.11 -16.40
CA MET A 95 12.07 -10.26 -16.59
C MET A 95 12.72 -11.34 -17.47
N LYS A 96 13.44 -10.93 -18.54
CA LYS A 96 14.21 -11.86 -19.38
C LYS A 96 15.34 -12.53 -18.58
N ALA A 97 16.05 -11.78 -17.73
CA ALA A 97 17.07 -12.35 -16.85
C ALA A 97 16.46 -13.37 -15.88
N ALA A 98 15.31 -13.07 -15.29
CA ALA A 98 14.56 -14.01 -14.43
C ALA A 98 14.19 -15.30 -15.20
N LYS A 99 13.61 -15.16 -16.39
CA LYS A 99 13.29 -16.34 -17.24
C LYS A 99 14.51 -17.15 -17.63
N LYS A 100 15.65 -16.50 -17.87
CA LYS A 100 16.91 -17.20 -18.23
C LYS A 100 17.42 -18.11 -17.10
N VAL A 101 17.19 -17.76 -15.84
CA VAL A 101 17.54 -18.60 -14.68
C VAL A 101 16.41 -19.56 -14.27
N GLY A 102 15.32 -19.62 -15.02
CA GLY A 102 14.16 -20.51 -14.74
C GLY A 102 13.14 -19.95 -13.77
N ALA A 103 13.30 -18.70 -13.33
CA ALA A 103 12.41 -18.10 -12.35
C ALA A 103 10.99 -17.83 -12.90
N LYS A 104 9.98 -17.98 -12.03
CA LYS A 104 8.65 -17.42 -12.26
C LYS A 104 8.68 -15.91 -12.01
N VAL A 105 7.90 -15.18 -12.80
CA VAL A 105 7.81 -13.71 -12.71
C VAL A 105 6.42 -13.29 -12.26
N VAL A 106 6.39 -12.67 -11.10
CA VAL A 106 5.21 -12.02 -10.53
C VAL A 106 5.30 -10.52 -10.76
N PHE A 107 4.26 -9.90 -11.27
CA PHE A 107 4.17 -8.46 -11.45
C PHE A 107 3.00 -7.89 -10.69
N ILE A 108 3.27 -7.00 -9.74
CA ILE A 108 2.28 -6.27 -8.95
C ILE A 108 2.20 -4.84 -9.49
N SER A 109 0.99 -4.34 -9.71
CA SER A 109 0.72 -2.98 -10.17
C SER A 109 -0.36 -2.31 -9.31
N GLN A 110 -0.36 -0.96 -9.27
CA GLN A 110 -1.24 -0.18 -8.41
C GLN A 110 -2.35 0.59 -9.16
N HIS A 111 -2.19 0.88 -10.45
CA HIS A 111 -3.11 1.71 -11.22
C HIS A 111 -3.03 1.40 -12.70
N ALA A 112 -4.01 1.84 -13.50
CA ALA A 112 -4.15 1.52 -14.92
C ALA A 112 -2.86 1.73 -15.74
N LYS A 113 -2.14 2.84 -15.54
CA LYS A 113 -0.85 3.10 -16.23
C LYS A 113 0.25 2.09 -15.87
N LYS A 114 0.26 1.57 -14.63
CA LYS A 114 1.21 0.52 -14.22
C LYS A 114 0.75 -0.85 -14.73
N ARG A 115 -0.57 -1.14 -14.69
CA ARG A 115 -1.16 -2.35 -15.28
C ARG A 115 -0.82 -2.45 -16.77
N ALA A 116 -1.02 -1.38 -17.53
CA ALA A 116 -0.68 -1.32 -18.96
C ALA A 116 0.81 -1.58 -19.25
N LYS A 117 1.72 -1.30 -18.30
CA LYS A 117 3.14 -1.63 -18.45
C LYS A 117 3.40 -3.14 -18.43
N GLY A 118 2.64 -3.91 -17.68
CA GLY A 118 2.70 -5.37 -17.68
C GLY A 118 2.25 -5.95 -19.03
N LEU A 119 1.27 -5.32 -19.68
CA LEU A 119 0.70 -5.72 -20.97
C LEU A 119 1.44 -5.15 -22.20
N LYS A 120 2.68 -4.69 -22.06
CA LYS A 120 3.53 -4.31 -23.20
C LYS A 120 4.03 -5.56 -23.92
N LEU A 121 4.04 -5.56 -25.28
CA LEU A 121 4.45 -6.68 -26.12
C LEU A 121 5.80 -7.29 -25.74
N ASN A 122 6.75 -6.46 -25.28
CA ASN A 122 8.07 -6.93 -24.86
C ASN A 122 8.13 -7.52 -23.44
N ARG A 123 7.02 -7.60 -22.72
CA ARG A 123 6.89 -8.14 -21.35
C ARG A 123 5.83 -9.20 -21.22
N ILE A 124 4.84 -9.14 -22.08
CA ILE A 124 3.58 -9.85 -21.95
C ILE A 124 3.77 -11.37 -21.74
N ASN A 125 4.71 -11.98 -22.46
CA ASN A 125 5.02 -13.42 -22.36
C ASN A 125 6.08 -13.74 -21.28
N LEU A 126 6.49 -12.73 -20.49
CA LEU A 126 7.49 -12.91 -19.43
C LEU A 126 6.87 -12.96 -18.03
N ILE A 127 5.59 -12.58 -17.90
CA ILE A 127 4.88 -12.47 -16.63
C ILE A 127 4.02 -13.72 -16.44
N ASP A 128 4.27 -14.47 -15.36
CA ASP A 128 3.49 -15.66 -15.02
C ASP A 128 2.23 -15.30 -14.22
N SER A 129 2.26 -14.22 -13.43
CA SER A 129 1.11 -13.71 -12.69
C SER A 129 1.13 -12.20 -12.58
N HIS A 130 -0.02 -11.55 -12.76
CA HIS A 130 -0.16 -10.11 -12.72
C HIS A 130 -1.31 -9.73 -11.76
N TRP A 131 -0.96 -9.14 -10.60
CA TRP A 131 -1.92 -8.63 -9.63
C TRP A 131 -1.99 -7.12 -9.66
N VAL A 132 -3.19 -6.60 -9.46
CA VAL A 132 -3.47 -5.17 -9.36
C VAL A 132 -4.00 -4.91 -7.96
N VAL A 133 -3.19 -4.27 -7.13
CA VAL A 133 -3.51 -4.02 -5.71
C VAL A 133 -4.42 -2.81 -5.54
N GLN A 134 -5.52 -2.83 -6.29
CA GLN A 134 -6.59 -1.84 -6.20
C GLN A 134 -7.94 -2.52 -6.34
N PRO A 135 -8.97 -2.07 -5.61
CA PRO A 135 -10.33 -2.54 -5.80
C PRO A 135 -10.88 -2.06 -7.16
N ASP A 136 -11.85 -2.78 -7.69
CA ASP A 136 -12.44 -2.50 -9.00
C ASP A 136 -13.01 -1.08 -9.12
N TYR A 137 -13.57 -0.54 -8.03
CA TYR A 137 -14.11 0.82 -8.01
C TYR A 137 -13.05 1.92 -8.10
N CYS A 138 -11.76 1.61 -7.91
CA CYS A 138 -10.66 2.58 -7.94
C CYS A 138 -9.86 2.59 -9.24
N ILE A 139 -10.09 1.63 -10.12
CA ILE A 139 -9.29 1.46 -11.33
C ILE A 139 -10.18 1.40 -12.57
N GLU A 140 -9.75 2.07 -13.62
CA GLU A 140 -10.43 1.97 -14.92
C GLU A 140 -10.45 0.52 -15.41
N PRO A 141 -11.55 0.05 -15.99
CA PRO A 141 -11.65 -1.26 -16.62
C PRO A 141 -10.53 -1.45 -17.66
N LEU A 142 -10.27 -2.71 -18.01
CA LEU A 142 -9.37 -3.03 -19.13
C LEU A 142 -9.90 -2.39 -20.41
N SER A 143 -9.05 -1.61 -21.09
CA SER A 143 -9.37 -1.07 -22.41
C SER A 143 -9.54 -2.20 -23.42
N TRP A 144 -10.24 -1.93 -24.53
CA TRP A 144 -10.39 -2.92 -25.60
C TRP A 144 -9.05 -3.41 -26.13
N ALA A 145 -8.04 -2.53 -26.21
CA ALA A 145 -6.70 -2.89 -26.68
C ALA A 145 -5.94 -3.78 -25.66
N GLU A 146 -6.18 -3.62 -24.36
CA GLU A 146 -5.65 -4.51 -23.33
C GLU A 146 -6.32 -5.89 -23.43
N LYS A 147 -7.64 -5.94 -23.55
CA LYS A 147 -8.41 -7.19 -23.74
C LYS A 147 -7.95 -7.93 -25.00
N ALA A 148 -7.88 -7.24 -26.15
CA ALA A 148 -7.41 -7.84 -27.39
C ALA A 148 -6.00 -8.46 -27.30
N LYS A 149 -5.08 -7.83 -26.56
CA LYS A 149 -3.76 -8.41 -26.30
C LYS A 149 -3.83 -9.67 -25.43
N ILE A 150 -4.65 -9.64 -24.38
CA ILE A 150 -4.84 -10.79 -23.49
C ILE A 150 -5.37 -11.97 -24.29
N ASP A 151 -6.39 -11.76 -25.11
CA ASP A 151 -6.99 -12.80 -25.95
C ASP A 151 -6.00 -13.30 -27.02
N MET A 152 -5.34 -12.39 -27.74
CA MET A 152 -4.40 -12.72 -28.83
C MET A 152 -3.21 -13.55 -28.34
N PHE A 153 -2.71 -13.29 -27.14
CA PHE A 153 -1.55 -13.98 -26.57
C PHE A 153 -1.92 -15.04 -25.53
N SER A 154 -3.21 -15.34 -25.34
CA SER A 154 -3.73 -16.29 -24.35
C SER A 154 -3.16 -16.08 -22.95
N LEU A 155 -3.15 -14.83 -22.48
CA LEU A 155 -2.53 -14.46 -21.22
C LEU A 155 -3.49 -14.62 -20.04
N ALA A 156 -2.90 -14.83 -18.86
CA ALA A 156 -3.65 -14.63 -17.63
C ALA A 156 -4.09 -13.16 -17.49
N MET A 157 -5.39 -12.96 -17.26
CA MET A 157 -5.94 -11.62 -17.06
C MET A 157 -5.34 -11.00 -15.79
N PRO A 158 -4.92 -9.71 -15.80
CA PRO A 158 -4.55 -9.03 -14.59
C PRO A 158 -5.69 -9.06 -13.58
N LYS A 159 -5.43 -9.56 -12.38
CA LYS A 159 -6.44 -9.73 -11.34
C LYS A 159 -6.42 -8.55 -10.37
N ASN A 160 -7.54 -7.84 -10.23
CA ASN A 160 -7.72 -6.84 -9.20
C ASN A 160 -7.99 -7.54 -7.86
N VAL A 161 -7.18 -7.24 -6.85
CA VAL A 161 -7.23 -7.93 -5.56
C VAL A 161 -7.50 -6.98 -4.38
N GLY A 162 -7.74 -5.71 -4.66
CA GLY A 162 -7.94 -4.71 -3.62
C GLY A 162 -6.63 -4.24 -2.97
N PRO A 163 -6.71 -3.41 -1.92
CA PRO A 163 -5.54 -2.96 -1.19
C PRO A 163 -4.90 -4.14 -0.45
N TYR A 164 -3.57 -4.12 -0.37
CA TYR A 164 -2.85 -5.15 0.38
C TYR A 164 -2.98 -4.87 1.89
N ILE A 165 -3.70 -5.72 2.59
CA ILE A 165 -3.97 -5.62 4.02
C ILE A 165 -3.55 -6.93 4.67
N ALA A 166 -2.59 -6.86 5.57
CA ALA A 166 -2.18 -7.97 6.42
C ALA A 166 -2.67 -7.69 7.84
N PHE A 167 -3.73 -8.37 8.25
CA PHE A 167 -4.14 -8.37 9.65
C PHE A 167 -3.22 -9.30 10.42
N SER A 168 -2.56 -8.79 11.46
CA SER A 168 -1.82 -9.64 12.39
C SER A 168 -2.81 -10.26 13.36
N SER A 169 -2.85 -11.60 13.39
CA SER A 169 -3.60 -12.35 14.42
C SER A 169 -3.06 -12.13 15.84
N ALA A 170 -1.83 -11.63 15.96
CA ALA A 170 -1.15 -11.34 17.23
C ALA A 170 -1.46 -9.94 17.77
N CYS A 171 -2.08 -9.06 17.00
CA CYS A 171 -2.41 -7.71 17.47
C CYS A 171 -3.72 -7.74 18.27
N ASP A 172 -3.60 -7.77 19.59
CA ASP A 172 -4.75 -7.59 20.48
C ASP A 172 -5.22 -6.12 20.42
N THR A 173 -6.27 -5.87 19.67
CA THR A 173 -6.87 -4.53 19.50
C THR A 173 -7.14 -3.84 20.85
N LYS A 174 -7.53 -4.61 21.89
CA LYS A 174 -7.75 -4.06 23.23
C LYS A 174 -6.46 -3.56 23.87
N GLN A 175 -5.34 -4.28 23.64
CA GLN A 175 -4.04 -3.85 24.16
C GLN A 175 -3.57 -2.58 23.46
N VAL A 176 -3.79 -2.47 22.14
CA VAL A 176 -3.46 -1.27 21.36
C VAL A 176 -4.24 -0.06 21.87
N LEU A 177 -5.55 -0.18 22.04
CA LEU A 177 -6.38 0.90 22.60
C LEU A 177 -5.92 1.30 24.01
N LYS A 178 -5.62 0.31 24.87
CA LYS A 178 -5.12 0.57 26.23
C LYS A 178 -3.76 1.26 26.21
N LYS A 179 -2.85 0.88 25.33
CA LYS A 179 -1.51 1.48 25.16
C LYS A 179 -1.61 3.00 24.95
N TYR A 180 -2.57 3.44 24.13
CA TYR A 180 -2.76 4.85 23.79
C TYR A 180 -3.88 5.54 24.60
N GLN A 181 -4.45 4.87 25.60
CA GLN A 181 -5.55 5.39 26.43
C GLN A 181 -6.72 5.89 25.57
N LEU A 182 -7.14 5.06 24.61
CA LEU A 182 -8.20 5.34 23.65
C LEU A 182 -9.42 4.47 23.91
N ASP A 183 -10.60 5.05 23.70
CA ASP A 183 -11.87 4.34 23.67
C ASP A 183 -12.28 4.10 22.22
N LYS A 184 -12.90 2.95 21.96
CA LYS A 184 -13.49 2.65 20.66
C LYS A 184 -14.46 3.76 20.24
N GLN A 185 -14.32 4.26 18.99
CA GLN A 185 -15.12 5.37 18.45
C GLN A 185 -14.96 6.70 19.21
N GLY A 186 -14.06 6.80 20.19
CA GLY A 186 -13.75 8.02 20.95
C GLY A 186 -12.65 8.89 20.33
N TYR A 187 -12.13 8.50 19.20
CA TYR A 187 -11.04 9.20 18.52
C TYR A 187 -11.15 9.07 16.99
N PHE A 188 -10.36 9.86 16.29
CA PHE A 188 -10.11 9.71 14.86
C PHE A 188 -8.62 9.59 14.57
N ILE A 189 -8.29 8.88 13.47
CA ILE A 189 -6.90 8.66 13.06
C ILE A 189 -6.55 9.53 11.86
N VAL A 190 -5.33 10.05 11.84
CA VAL A 190 -4.85 10.99 10.83
C VAL A 190 -3.51 10.54 10.26
N SER A 191 -3.38 10.51 8.94
CA SER A 191 -2.09 10.24 8.32
C SER A 191 -1.99 10.87 6.92
N ALA A 192 -0.91 11.61 6.69
CA ALA A 192 -0.51 12.08 5.37
C ALA A 192 0.36 11.05 4.58
N GLY A 193 0.35 9.78 5.02
CA GLY A 193 1.16 8.71 4.44
C GLY A 193 2.57 8.67 5.02
N SER A 194 3.61 8.67 4.17
CA SER A 194 5.01 8.56 4.64
C SER A 194 5.56 9.79 5.37
N GLY A 195 4.83 10.91 5.41
CA GLY A 195 5.24 12.16 6.08
C GLY A 195 6.17 13.09 5.29
N GLY A 196 6.74 12.61 4.19
CA GLY A 196 7.72 13.39 3.40
C GLY A 196 7.13 14.23 2.25
N HIS A 197 5.82 14.22 2.05
CA HIS A 197 5.19 14.97 0.97
C HIS A 197 5.11 16.46 1.28
N VAL A 198 5.44 17.27 0.26
CA VAL A 198 5.33 18.73 0.29
C VAL A 198 4.43 19.16 -0.88
N LEU A 199 3.42 19.95 -0.59
CA LEU A 199 2.51 20.56 -1.56
C LEU A 199 2.37 22.06 -1.22
N ASP A 200 2.43 22.92 -2.21
CA ASP A 200 2.35 24.38 -2.04
C ASP A 200 3.31 24.93 -0.96
N ASN A 201 4.55 24.42 -0.96
CA ASN A 201 5.61 24.72 0.01
C ASN A 201 5.29 24.37 1.48
N GLN A 202 4.27 23.58 1.73
CA GLN A 202 3.90 23.11 3.06
C GLN A 202 4.11 21.59 3.18
N ASN A 203 4.63 21.14 4.32
CA ASN A 203 4.63 19.70 4.60
C ASN A 203 3.19 19.23 4.84
N CYS A 204 2.77 18.20 4.13
CA CYS A 204 1.39 17.73 4.18
C CYS A 204 1.00 17.21 5.57
N ALA A 205 1.93 16.61 6.32
CA ALA A 205 1.65 16.14 7.67
C ALA A 205 1.37 17.31 8.64
N ASP A 206 2.04 18.45 8.47
CA ASP A 206 1.78 19.66 9.28
C ASP A 206 0.37 20.21 9.03
N VAL A 207 -0.07 20.24 7.78
CA VAL A 207 -1.43 20.69 7.41
C VAL A 207 -2.49 19.75 8.00
N PHE A 208 -2.26 18.46 7.93
CA PHE A 208 -3.16 17.44 8.51
C PHE A 208 -3.18 17.53 10.04
N PHE A 209 -2.04 17.77 10.67
CA PHE A 209 -1.96 17.99 12.12
C PHE A 209 -2.75 19.23 12.54
N ALA A 210 -2.56 20.37 11.86
CA ALA A 210 -3.27 21.60 12.18
C ALA A 210 -4.79 21.45 12.04
N ALA A 211 -5.25 20.76 10.99
CA ALA A 211 -6.67 20.42 10.84
C ALA A 211 -7.16 19.49 11.96
N ALA A 212 -6.38 18.46 12.31
CA ALA A 212 -6.72 17.51 13.36
C ALA A 212 -6.88 18.18 14.73
N GLU A 213 -6.01 19.12 15.07
CA GLU A 213 -6.09 19.86 16.32
C GLU A 213 -7.38 20.67 16.42
N GLN A 214 -7.75 21.36 15.33
CA GLN A 214 -9.00 22.12 15.26
C GLN A 214 -10.25 21.20 15.32
N ILE A 215 -10.24 20.10 14.59
CA ILE A 215 -11.34 19.12 14.63
C ILE A 215 -11.48 18.55 16.05
N SER A 216 -10.38 18.20 16.71
CA SER A 216 -10.39 17.68 18.07
C SER A 216 -11.02 18.69 19.05
N LEU A 217 -10.65 19.97 18.95
CA LEU A 217 -11.22 21.04 19.78
C LEU A 217 -12.72 21.23 19.53
N GLN A 218 -13.17 21.14 18.29
CA GLN A 218 -14.58 21.34 17.93
C GLN A 218 -15.48 20.17 18.30
N THR A 219 -14.95 18.94 18.24
CA THR A 219 -15.77 17.72 18.37
C THR A 219 -15.63 17.03 19.72
N GLY A 220 -14.58 17.32 20.47
CA GLY A 220 -14.19 16.61 21.70
C GLY A 220 -13.59 15.22 21.45
N LEU A 221 -13.48 14.76 20.18
CA LEU A 221 -12.80 13.51 19.85
C LEU A 221 -11.29 13.67 19.99
N LYS A 222 -10.61 12.68 20.54
CA LYS A 222 -9.15 12.65 20.50
C LYS A 222 -8.65 12.47 19.07
N ALA A 223 -7.60 13.17 18.69
CA ALA A 223 -6.90 12.94 17.42
C ALA A 223 -5.66 12.07 17.62
N VAL A 224 -5.45 11.06 16.78
CA VAL A 224 -4.21 10.28 16.71
C VAL A 224 -3.55 10.56 15.37
N VAL A 225 -2.45 11.29 15.36
CA VAL A 225 -1.73 11.70 14.15
C VAL A 225 -0.48 10.84 14.00
N VAL A 226 -0.40 10.09 12.90
CA VAL A 226 0.76 9.28 12.51
C VAL A 226 1.50 10.01 11.40
N PHE A 227 2.66 10.56 11.73
CA PHE A 227 3.45 11.42 10.83
C PHE A 227 4.15 10.64 9.72
N GLY A 228 4.62 9.44 10.02
CA GLY A 228 5.28 8.55 9.07
C GLY A 228 6.81 8.71 9.01
N PRO A 229 7.52 7.69 8.49
CA PRO A 229 8.98 7.54 8.62
C PRO A 229 9.81 8.56 7.83
N ASN A 230 9.19 9.34 6.97
CA ASN A 230 9.87 10.39 6.19
C ASN A 230 9.57 11.80 6.71
N TYR A 231 8.87 11.92 7.84
CA TYR A 231 8.71 13.20 8.51
C TYR A 231 10.04 13.58 9.18
N ASN A 232 10.58 14.73 8.82
CA ASN A 232 11.95 15.13 9.17
C ASN A 232 12.04 16.26 10.20
N LYS A 233 10.95 16.54 10.89
CA LYS A 233 10.85 17.56 11.96
C LYS A 233 10.60 16.90 13.31
N ALA A 234 10.82 17.63 14.38
CA ALA A 234 10.33 17.23 15.70
C ALA A 234 8.80 17.14 15.70
N LEU A 235 8.25 16.13 16.38
CA LEU A 235 6.81 16.00 16.51
C LEU A 235 6.25 17.20 17.29
N PRO A 236 5.13 17.80 16.84
CA PRO A 236 4.49 18.88 17.57
C PRO A 236 4.04 18.41 18.95
N VAL A 237 3.95 19.35 19.89
CA VAL A 237 3.38 19.09 21.22
C VAL A 237 1.95 19.63 21.24
N SER A 238 0.99 18.81 21.64
CA SER A 238 -0.42 19.19 21.75
C SER A 238 -1.06 18.49 22.96
N ASN A 239 -2.04 19.14 23.57
CA ASN A 239 -2.82 18.57 24.66
C ASN A 239 -4.05 17.78 24.18
N THR A 240 -4.44 17.94 22.93
CA THR A 240 -5.64 17.32 22.34
C THR A 240 -5.32 16.27 21.28
N VAL A 241 -4.06 16.19 20.86
CA VAL A 241 -3.59 15.30 19.80
C VAL A 241 -2.50 14.38 20.32
N ILE A 242 -2.66 13.07 20.06
CA ILE A 242 -1.61 12.08 20.28
C ILE A 242 -0.76 12.01 19.01
N ASN A 243 0.48 12.45 19.10
CA ASN A 243 1.41 12.50 17.99
C ASN A 243 2.33 11.28 18.01
N LEU A 244 2.31 10.49 16.93
CA LEU A 244 3.10 9.28 16.76
C LEU A 244 4.01 9.44 15.53
N ASP A 245 5.25 9.03 15.67
CA ASP A 245 6.21 9.04 14.56
C ASP A 245 5.83 7.98 13.54
N THR A 246 5.95 6.70 13.92
CA THR A 246 5.63 5.55 13.08
C THR A 246 4.88 4.50 13.87
N LEU A 247 4.11 3.67 13.19
CA LEU A 247 3.45 2.50 13.76
C LEU A 247 3.74 1.26 12.92
N GLU A 248 3.77 0.12 13.57
CA GLU A 248 3.68 -1.17 12.87
C GLU A 248 2.33 -1.26 12.13
N ASN A 249 2.34 -1.87 10.95
CA ASN A 249 1.15 -1.88 10.08
C ASN A 249 -0.09 -2.49 10.76
N SER A 250 0.09 -3.55 11.52
CA SER A 250 -1.00 -4.21 12.26
C SER A 250 -1.58 -3.31 13.36
N GLU A 251 -0.72 -2.58 14.07
CA GLU A 251 -1.13 -1.63 15.09
C GLU A 251 -1.88 -0.44 14.47
N PHE A 252 -1.36 0.08 13.35
CA PHE A 252 -2.01 1.15 12.59
C PHE A 252 -3.40 0.75 12.09
N LEU A 253 -3.53 -0.45 11.52
CA LEU A 253 -4.82 -0.97 11.05
C LEU A 253 -5.80 -1.20 12.21
N SER A 254 -5.34 -1.71 13.35
CA SER A 254 -6.18 -1.88 14.55
C SER A 254 -6.69 -0.55 15.07
N LEU A 255 -5.85 0.49 15.13
CA LEU A 255 -6.30 1.84 15.49
C LEU A 255 -7.27 2.40 14.46
N MET A 256 -7.03 2.17 13.18
CA MET A 256 -7.91 2.65 12.11
C MET A 256 -9.30 2.02 12.20
N GLU A 257 -9.38 0.71 12.37
CA GLU A 257 -10.65 -0.04 12.47
C GLU A 257 -11.51 0.41 13.66
N GLN A 258 -10.88 0.82 14.77
CA GLN A 258 -11.59 1.24 15.98
C GLN A 258 -11.86 2.76 16.04
N ALA A 259 -11.32 3.54 15.12
CA ALA A 259 -11.53 4.97 15.04
C ALA A 259 -12.95 5.34 14.62
N LYS A 260 -13.44 6.49 15.06
CA LYS A 260 -14.72 7.05 14.59
C LYS A 260 -14.69 7.34 13.10
N PHE A 261 -13.61 7.95 12.63
CA PHE A 261 -13.32 8.20 11.23
C PHE A 261 -11.80 8.36 11.02
N ALA A 262 -11.39 8.45 9.77
CA ALA A 262 -10.02 8.69 9.38
C ALA A 262 -9.89 9.96 8.53
N LEU A 263 -8.82 10.75 8.76
CA LEU A 263 -8.40 11.87 7.91
C LEU A 263 -7.10 11.47 7.21
N LEU A 264 -7.14 11.26 5.90
CA LEU A 264 -6.06 10.58 5.18
C LEU A 264 -5.66 11.31 3.89
N SER A 265 -4.39 11.15 3.51
CA SER A 265 -4.04 11.33 2.10
C SER A 265 -4.65 10.20 1.27
N ALA A 266 -4.96 10.49 -0.01
CA ALA A 266 -5.59 9.52 -0.90
C ALA A 266 -4.60 8.46 -1.46
N GLY A 267 -3.67 8.01 -0.60
CA GLY A 267 -2.73 6.92 -0.84
C GLY A 267 -3.35 5.53 -0.64
N ASP A 268 -2.50 4.52 -0.49
CA ASP A 268 -2.95 3.15 -0.20
C ASP A 268 -3.66 3.06 1.17
N THR A 269 -3.30 3.94 2.10
CA THR A 269 -3.93 4.04 3.42
C THR A 269 -5.42 4.36 3.35
N LEU A 270 -5.86 5.18 2.37
CA LEU A 270 -7.28 5.40 2.13
C LEU A 270 -8.00 4.10 1.76
N LEU A 271 -7.41 3.29 0.88
CA LEU A 271 -8.01 2.01 0.49
C LEU A 271 -8.06 1.02 1.65
N GLN A 272 -7.06 1.07 2.52
CA GLN A 272 -7.06 0.28 3.76
C GLN A 272 -8.19 0.72 4.69
N ALA A 273 -8.41 2.04 4.88
CA ALA A 273 -9.51 2.55 5.69
C ALA A 273 -10.88 2.09 5.16
N ILE A 274 -11.09 2.17 3.85
CA ILE A 274 -12.34 1.69 3.22
C ILE A 274 -12.51 0.19 3.44
N ALA A 275 -11.45 -0.60 3.32
CA ALA A 275 -11.50 -2.05 3.48
C ALA A 275 -11.78 -2.48 4.93
N VAL A 276 -11.28 -1.74 5.93
CA VAL A 276 -11.61 -1.96 7.35
C VAL A 276 -12.90 -1.22 7.77
N LYS A 277 -13.62 -0.65 6.79
CA LYS A 277 -14.93 0.02 6.97
C LYS A 277 -14.88 1.24 7.89
N THR A 278 -13.77 1.96 7.92
CA THR A 278 -13.62 3.20 8.66
C THR A 278 -13.99 4.39 7.77
N PRO A 279 -15.04 5.16 8.09
CA PRO A 279 -15.41 6.37 7.36
C PRO A 279 -14.23 7.31 7.19
N ALA A 280 -14.03 7.86 5.99
CA ALA A 280 -12.85 8.65 5.72
C ALA A 280 -13.15 9.99 5.03
N VAL A 281 -12.41 11.02 5.46
CA VAL A 281 -12.19 12.25 4.70
C VAL A 281 -10.79 12.16 4.11
N ALA A 282 -10.65 12.46 2.83
CA ALA A 282 -9.34 12.35 2.19
C ALA A 282 -9.02 13.50 1.24
N CYS A 283 -7.71 13.83 1.19
CA CYS A 283 -7.12 14.81 0.28
C CYS A 283 -6.11 14.14 -0.65
N ALA A 284 -6.03 14.58 -1.90
CA ALA A 284 -4.94 14.19 -2.80
C ALA A 284 -3.75 15.12 -2.58
N ILE A 285 -2.61 14.56 -2.16
CA ILE A 285 -1.35 15.28 -1.93
C ILE A 285 -0.30 15.01 -3.01
N SER A 286 -0.65 14.22 -4.01
CA SER A 286 0.20 13.91 -5.18
C SER A 286 -0.66 13.60 -6.41
N LYS A 287 -0.06 13.73 -7.60
CA LYS A 287 -0.77 13.58 -8.89
C LYS A 287 -1.38 12.18 -9.10
N ASP A 288 -0.75 11.14 -8.58
CA ASP A 288 -1.25 9.76 -8.69
C ASP A 288 -2.44 9.50 -7.76
N GLN A 289 -2.58 10.28 -6.68
CA GLN A 289 -3.70 10.19 -5.75
C GLN A 289 -4.98 10.86 -6.28
N THR A 290 -4.87 11.84 -7.17
CA THR A 290 -6.01 12.61 -7.67
C THR A 290 -7.06 11.72 -8.35
N GLN A 291 -6.64 10.81 -9.23
CA GLN A 291 -7.55 9.90 -9.92
C GLN A 291 -8.20 8.89 -8.95
N ARG A 292 -7.42 8.34 -8.03
CA ARG A 292 -7.93 7.42 -7.00
C ARG A 292 -9.01 8.09 -6.15
N LEU A 293 -8.71 9.29 -5.64
CA LEU A 293 -9.66 10.04 -4.82
C LEU A 293 -10.95 10.36 -5.59
N ALA A 294 -10.82 10.77 -6.86
CA ALA A 294 -11.98 11.05 -7.70
C ALA A 294 -12.86 9.80 -7.88
N SER A 295 -12.25 8.64 -8.17
CA SER A 295 -12.98 7.37 -8.31
C SER A 295 -13.68 6.95 -7.01
N CYS A 296 -12.98 7.00 -5.87
CA CYS A 296 -13.58 6.70 -4.56
C CYS A 296 -14.73 7.66 -4.21
N ALA A 297 -14.57 8.95 -4.50
CA ALA A 297 -15.62 9.94 -4.25
C ALA A 297 -16.85 9.74 -5.14
N THR A 298 -16.65 9.41 -6.43
CA THR A 298 -17.75 9.10 -7.36
C THR A 298 -18.54 7.87 -6.92
N THR A 299 -17.86 6.88 -6.36
CA THR A 299 -18.49 5.67 -5.81
C THR A 299 -19.19 5.95 -4.47
N GLY A 300 -18.91 7.10 -3.84
CA GLY A 300 -19.48 7.50 -2.56
C GLY A 300 -18.88 6.78 -1.35
N VAL A 301 -17.63 6.28 -1.47
CA VAL A 301 -16.93 5.55 -0.39
C VAL A 301 -15.91 6.42 0.36
N VAL A 302 -15.89 7.72 0.10
CA VAL A 302 -15.03 8.69 0.79
C VAL A 302 -15.61 10.10 0.67
N ILE A 303 -15.41 10.92 1.67
CA ILE A 303 -15.63 12.36 1.55
C ILE A 303 -14.33 13.00 1.05
N LYS A 304 -14.40 13.56 -0.16
CA LYS A 304 -13.28 14.28 -0.75
C LYS A 304 -13.18 15.67 -0.15
N ALA A 305 -11.98 16.06 0.31
CA ALA A 305 -11.62 17.42 0.68
C ALA A 305 -10.51 17.96 -0.25
N ASN A 306 -10.46 19.28 -0.39
CA ASN A 306 -9.31 19.99 -0.95
C ASN A 306 -8.18 20.01 0.10
N PHE A 307 -6.96 20.25 -0.34
CA PHE A 307 -5.81 20.38 0.53
C PHE A 307 -5.75 21.78 1.17
N GLU A 308 -6.76 22.09 1.97
CA GLU A 308 -6.96 23.35 2.68
C GLU A 308 -7.51 23.04 4.07
N ILE A 309 -6.95 23.64 5.11
CA ILE A 309 -7.32 23.35 6.52
C ILE A 309 -8.82 23.54 6.74
N GLU A 310 -9.38 24.65 6.26
CA GLU A 310 -10.81 24.95 6.43
C GLU A 310 -11.72 23.92 5.71
N ASP A 311 -11.38 23.52 4.48
CA ASP A 311 -12.19 22.54 3.75
C ASP A 311 -12.10 21.15 4.43
N ILE A 312 -10.92 20.77 4.92
CA ILE A 312 -10.73 19.52 5.70
C ILE A 312 -11.62 19.52 6.95
N ILE A 313 -11.62 20.61 7.72
CA ILE A 313 -12.43 20.75 8.93
C ILE A 313 -13.93 20.69 8.58
N ASN A 314 -14.37 21.43 7.56
CA ASN A 314 -15.77 21.46 7.13
C ASN A 314 -16.24 20.08 6.67
N LYS A 315 -15.41 19.35 5.92
CA LYS A 315 -15.72 17.98 5.45
C LYS A 315 -15.76 16.97 6.60
N ALA A 316 -14.85 17.07 7.56
CA ALA A 316 -14.86 16.21 8.75
C ALA A 316 -16.10 16.47 9.62
N SER A 317 -16.45 17.74 9.81
CA SER A 317 -17.67 18.12 10.54
C SER A 317 -18.95 17.63 9.84
N ALA A 318 -19.01 17.77 8.51
CA ALA A 318 -20.12 17.25 7.71
C ALA A 318 -20.23 15.72 7.78
N LEU A 319 -19.10 14.99 7.79
CA LEU A 319 -19.09 13.54 7.95
C LEU A 319 -19.73 13.10 9.28
N LEU A 320 -19.47 13.83 10.35
CA LEU A 320 -19.97 13.47 11.69
C LEU A 320 -21.48 13.71 11.87
N ILE A 321 -22.16 14.36 10.92
CA ILE A 321 -23.61 14.48 10.89
C ILE A 321 -24.20 13.12 10.51
N GLU A 322 -25.10 12.61 11.35
CA GLU A 322 -25.69 11.26 11.27
C GLU A 322 -26.06 10.75 9.86
N PRO A 323 -26.82 11.47 9.01
CA PRO A 323 -27.16 10.93 7.70
C PRO A 323 -25.94 10.60 6.83
N HIS A 324 -24.91 11.46 6.82
CA HIS A 324 -23.73 11.26 5.99
C HIS A 324 -22.87 10.10 6.51
N PHE A 325 -22.71 10.01 7.83
CA PHE A 325 -21.95 8.94 8.46
C PHE A 325 -22.55 7.57 8.16
N ASN A 326 -23.87 7.43 8.35
CA ASN A 326 -24.58 6.19 8.11
C ASN A 326 -24.61 5.80 6.62
N GLN A 327 -24.74 6.77 5.72
CA GLN A 327 -24.64 6.53 4.27
C GLN A 327 -23.27 5.95 3.86
N LEU A 328 -22.17 6.42 4.44
CA LEU A 328 -20.86 5.84 4.18
C LEU A 328 -20.76 4.40 4.69
N LEU A 329 -21.24 4.13 5.90
CA LEU A 329 -21.26 2.78 6.48
C LEU A 329 -22.09 1.81 5.64
N GLU A 330 -23.25 2.25 5.14
CA GLU A 330 -24.09 1.48 4.23
C GLU A 330 -23.33 1.15 2.93
N LYS A 331 -22.66 2.13 2.32
CA LYS A 331 -21.82 1.89 1.14
C LYS A 331 -20.73 0.86 1.41
N TYR A 332 -20.06 0.93 2.57
CA TYR A 332 -19.04 -0.04 2.93
C TYR A 332 -19.59 -1.46 3.16
N SER A 333 -20.85 -1.60 3.59
CA SER A 333 -21.47 -2.91 3.75
C SER A 333 -21.72 -3.63 2.42
N LEU A 334 -21.81 -2.86 1.32
CA LEU A 334 -22.01 -3.37 -0.04
C LEU A 334 -20.70 -3.71 -0.76
N LEU A 335 -19.55 -3.30 -0.19
CA LEU A 335 -18.26 -3.63 -0.78
C LEU A 335 -17.86 -5.07 -0.44
N GLU A 336 -17.32 -5.78 -1.43
CA GLU A 336 -16.67 -7.07 -1.19
C GLU A 336 -15.48 -6.90 -0.26
N SER A 337 -15.27 -7.88 0.61
CA SER A 337 -14.10 -7.91 1.50
C SER A 337 -12.80 -7.96 0.68
N ALA A 338 -11.80 -7.20 1.10
CA ALA A 338 -10.50 -7.25 0.45
C ALA A 338 -9.74 -8.53 0.87
N HIS A 339 -9.52 -9.45 -0.06
CA HIS A 339 -8.78 -10.69 0.14
C HIS A 339 -7.39 -10.67 -0.51
N SER A 340 -6.88 -9.49 -0.84
CA SER A 340 -5.62 -9.30 -1.58
C SER A 340 -4.42 -9.98 -0.94
N TYR A 341 -4.32 -9.93 0.38
CA TYR A 341 -3.25 -10.56 1.14
C TYR A 341 -3.24 -12.08 0.94
N GLU A 342 -4.38 -12.72 1.16
CA GLU A 342 -4.55 -14.16 1.04
C GLU A 342 -4.37 -14.62 -0.42
N GLU A 343 -4.97 -13.91 -1.36
CA GLU A 343 -4.90 -14.26 -2.79
C GLU A 343 -3.47 -14.19 -3.34
N ILE A 344 -2.72 -13.14 -3.04
CA ILE A 344 -1.34 -12.99 -3.51
C ILE A 344 -0.44 -14.02 -2.82
N THR A 345 -0.59 -14.19 -1.50
CA THR A 345 0.18 -15.18 -0.75
C THR A 345 -0.04 -16.59 -1.27
N GLN A 346 -1.30 -17.02 -1.42
CA GLN A 346 -1.65 -18.34 -1.94
C GLN A 346 -1.21 -18.52 -3.40
N GLY A 347 -1.32 -17.47 -4.21
CA GLY A 347 -0.84 -17.47 -5.60
C GLY A 347 0.68 -17.71 -5.69
N VAL A 348 1.48 -17.04 -4.85
CA VAL A 348 2.93 -17.27 -4.79
C VAL A 348 3.25 -18.67 -4.26
N LYS A 349 2.59 -19.12 -3.19
CA LYS A 349 2.76 -20.49 -2.65
C LYS A 349 2.48 -21.55 -3.70
N SER A 350 1.39 -21.42 -4.46
CA SER A 350 1.06 -22.37 -5.52
C SER A 350 2.15 -22.45 -6.59
N MET A 351 2.77 -21.32 -6.95
CA MET A 351 3.89 -21.29 -7.90
C MET A 351 5.15 -21.98 -7.34
N LEU A 352 5.41 -21.86 -6.03
CA LEU A 352 6.54 -22.55 -5.38
C LEU A 352 6.37 -24.08 -5.38
N MET A 353 5.14 -24.57 -5.19
CA MET A 353 4.84 -26.00 -5.17
C MET A 353 4.92 -26.65 -6.56
N VAL A 354 4.57 -25.92 -7.63
CA VAL A 354 4.64 -26.43 -9.00
C VAL A 354 6.08 -26.56 -9.51
N ALA A 355 7.02 -25.81 -8.96
CA ALA A 355 8.43 -25.87 -9.31
C ALA A 355 9.15 -27.14 -8.79
N ASP A 356 8.49 -28.01 -8.02
CA ASP A 356 9.01 -29.30 -7.52
C ASP A 356 8.55 -30.50 -8.36
N ARG A 357 7.83 -30.29 -9.48
CA ARG A 357 7.45 -31.31 -10.46
C ARG A 357 8.22 -31.13 -11.78
#